data_5584c5b6d9c18f38ff44e0116841ad57
#
_entry.id   5584c5b6d9c18f38ff44e0116841ad57
#
_cell.length_a   1.000
_cell.length_b   1.000
_cell.length_c   1.000
_cell.angle_alpha   90.00
_cell.angle_beta   90.00
_cell.angle_gamma   90.00
#
_symmetry.space_group_name_H-M   'P 1'
#
loop_
_entity.id
_entity.type
_entity.pdbx_description
1 polymer ?
#
loop_
_entity_poly.entity_id
_entity_poly.type
_entity_poly.pdbx_seq_one_letter_code
_entity_poly.pdbx_strand_id
1 'polypeptide(L)'
;MVVRDGGKADQVRPIPTSPQYGSALTGSLRLFAALRHFFDVYFNARTPVLPEHIIAGTGCSSILDALAAVLADPGDGILCARPHYNGFQPDFAYRNDVHVVGVDLPDGKEASPASLDAFEQKMAACTAAGQKISAILLCNPNNPLGTKLLLTESASLQTAG
;
A
#
# COMPACT_ATOMS: atom_id res chain seq x y z
N MET A 1 17.09 -7.61 1.85
CA MET A 1 17.84 -6.82 2.86
C MET A 1 19.32 -7.09 2.62
N VAL A 2 20.03 -6.09 2.05
CA VAL A 2 21.48 -6.17 1.84
C VAL A 2 22.12 -5.68 3.13
N VAL A 3 22.68 -6.58 3.91
CA VAL A 3 23.54 -6.24 5.05
C VAL A 3 24.92 -5.92 4.47
N ARG A 4 25.31 -4.65 4.45
CA ARG A 4 26.67 -4.23 4.13
C ARG A 4 27.52 -4.44 5.38
N ASP A 5 28.37 -5.42 5.37
CA ASP A 5 29.53 -5.49 6.26
C ASP A 5 30.73 -4.86 5.54
N GLY A 6 31.48 -4.05 6.27
CA GLY A 6 32.45 -3.08 5.77
C GLY A 6 33.34 -3.49 4.59
N GLY A 7 33.15 -2.87 3.44
CA GLY A 7 34.26 -2.54 2.57
C GLY A 7 34.61 -3.47 1.42
N LYS A 8 33.88 -4.55 1.13
CA LYS A 8 34.01 -5.29 -0.15
C LYS A 8 32.62 -5.50 -0.72
N ALA A 9 32.50 -5.34 -2.05
CA ALA A 9 31.29 -5.75 -2.79
C ALA A 9 31.16 -7.27 -2.65
N ASP A 10 30.65 -7.69 -1.50
CA ASP A 10 30.50 -9.11 -1.20
C ASP A 10 29.33 -9.67 -1.98
N GLN A 11 29.66 -10.71 -2.69
CA GLN A 11 28.70 -11.59 -3.33
C GLN A 11 27.54 -11.85 -2.36
N VAL A 12 26.33 -11.49 -2.78
CA VAL A 12 25.11 -11.90 -2.10
C VAL A 12 25.15 -13.43 -2.08
N ARG A 13 25.67 -14.00 -0.98
CA ARG A 13 25.64 -15.46 -0.81
C ARG A 13 24.18 -15.83 -0.55
N PRO A 14 23.52 -16.57 -1.42
CA PRO A 14 22.18 -17.06 -1.11
C PRO A 14 22.29 -17.89 0.17
N ILE A 15 21.43 -17.59 1.14
CA ILE A 15 21.25 -18.45 2.29
C ILE A 15 20.79 -19.80 1.74
N PRO A 16 21.41 -20.94 2.13
CA PRO A 16 21.12 -22.25 1.53
C PRO A 16 19.64 -22.63 1.46
N THR A 17 18.81 -22.08 2.36
CA THR A 17 17.35 -22.27 2.42
C THR A 17 16.55 -21.17 1.72
N SER A 18 17.21 -20.13 1.20
CA SER A 18 16.57 -18.96 0.60
C SER A 18 15.78 -19.26 -0.70
N PRO A 19 16.20 -20.18 -1.57
CA PRO A 19 15.44 -20.53 -2.77
C PRO A 19 14.35 -21.57 -2.56
N GLN A 20 14.20 -22.13 -1.36
CA GLN A 20 13.16 -23.11 -1.05
C GLN A 20 11.88 -22.43 -0.59
N TYR A 21 10.75 -23.14 -0.66
CA TYR A 21 9.43 -22.67 -0.21
C TYR A 21 9.36 -22.29 1.28
N GLY A 22 10.46 -22.22 1.98
CA GLY A 22 10.52 -21.79 3.37
C GLY A 22 9.60 -22.59 4.30
N SER A 23 9.24 -21.99 5.41
CA SER A 23 8.39 -22.60 6.45
C SER A 23 6.89 -22.33 6.24
N ALA A 24 6.50 -21.47 5.30
CA ALA A 24 5.11 -21.17 4.99
C ALA A 24 4.96 -20.63 3.55
N LEU A 25 3.77 -20.82 2.97
CA LEU A 25 3.42 -20.30 1.63
C LEU A 25 3.40 -18.77 1.56
N THR A 26 3.14 -18.11 2.68
CA THR A 26 3.04 -16.64 2.80
C THR A 26 4.40 -15.96 3.01
N GLY A 27 5.46 -16.71 3.21
CA GLY A 27 6.81 -16.22 3.45
C GLY A 27 7.57 -17.04 4.50
N SER A 28 8.85 -16.75 4.73
CA SER A 28 9.63 -17.48 5.74
C SER A 28 9.45 -16.87 7.14
N LEU A 29 9.45 -17.72 8.18
CA LEU A 29 9.38 -17.27 9.58
C LEU A 29 10.52 -16.28 9.92
N ARG A 30 11.70 -16.48 9.33
CA ARG A 30 12.83 -15.56 9.48
C ARG A 30 12.56 -14.18 8.91
N LEU A 31 11.93 -14.13 7.73
CA LEU A 31 11.50 -12.85 7.11
C LEU A 31 10.49 -12.14 8.01
N PHE A 32 9.49 -12.86 8.50
CA PHE A 32 8.45 -12.27 9.36
C PHE A 32 9.02 -11.75 10.68
N ALA A 33 9.94 -12.48 11.31
CA ALA A 33 10.62 -12.01 12.52
C ALA A 33 11.42 -10.72 12.27
N ALA A 34 12.12 -10.64 11.12
CA ALA A 34 12.87 -9.45 10.74
C ALA A 34 11.95 -8.25 10.42
N LEU A 35 10.84 -8.48 9.72
CA LEU A 35 9.84 -7.45 9.42
C LEU A 35 9.14 -6.97 10.68
N ARG A 36 8.73 -7.88 11.57
CA ARG A 36 8.18 -7.52 12.87
C ARG A 36 9.12 -6.57 13.62
N HIS A 37 10.38 -6.97 13.77
CA HIS A 37 11.38 -6.13 14.44
C HIS A 37 11.52 -4.76 13.74
N PHE A 38 11.53 -4.74 12.42
CA PHE A 38 11.59 -3.50 11.66
C PHE A 38 10.38 -2.60 11.92
N PHE A 39 9.17 -3.13 11.92
CA PHE A 39 7.97 -2.36 12.23
C PHE A 39 7.94 -1.87 13.67
N ASP A 40 8.32 -2.71 14.63
CA ASP A 40 8.39 -2.33 16.05
C ASP A 40 9.37 -1.17 16.28
N VAL A 41 10.51 -1.15 15.58
CA VAL A 41 11.56 -0.13 15.77
C VAL A 41 11.28 1.17 15.03
N TYR A 42 10.77 1.07 13.78
CA TYR A 42 10.72 2.23 12.88
C TYR A 42 9.33 2.81 12.64
N PHE A 43 8.25 2.05 12.92
CA PHE A 43 6.89 2.50 12.63
C PHE A 43 6.06 2.85 13.88
N ASN A 44 6.58 2.59 15.07
CA ASN A 44 5.91 2.89 16.33
C ASN A 44 4.42 2.46 16.31
N ALA A 45 4.17 1.22 15.88
CA ALA A 45 2.83 0.69 15.74
C ALA A 45 2.07 0.68 17.08
N ARG A 46 0.79 1.03 17.08
CA ARG A 46 -0.07 1.03 18.28
C ARG A 46 -0.15 -0.36 18.92
N THR A 47 -0.17 -1.38 18.10
CA THR A 47 -0.18 -2.79 18.52
C THR A 47 0.98 -3.51 17.83
N PRO A 48 1.60 -4.51 18.49
CA PRO A 48 2.68 -5.26 17.86
C PRO A 48 2.23 -5.88 16.52
N VAL A 49 3.08 -5.75 15.50
CA VAL A 49 2.85 -6.43 14.23
C VAL A 49 3.19 -7.91 14.39
N LEU A 50 2.22 -8.78 14.15
CA LEU A 50 2.38 -10.23 14.28
C LEU A 50 2.69 -10.85 12.91
N PRO A 51 3.31 -12.05 12.85
CA PRO A 51 3.59 -12.76 11.60
C PRO A 51 2.35 -12.96 10.72
N GLU A 52 1.20 -13.23 11.32
CA GLU A 52 -0.10 -13.41 10.66
C GLU A 52 -0.65 -12.14 10.02
N HIS A 53 -0.10 -10.97 10.36
CA HIS A 53 -0.44 -9.69 9.73
C HIS A 53 0.39 -9.41 8.48
N ILE A 54 1.30 -10.32 8.11
CA ILE A 54 2.27 -10.10 7.04
C ILE A 54 2.14 -11.17 5.96
N ILE A 55 1.99 -10.72 4.73
CA ILE A 55 2.08 -11.56 3.54
C ILE A 55 3.19 -11.03 2.65
N ALA A 56 4.11 -11.90 2.24
CA ALA A 56 5.15 -11.56 1.28
C ALA A 56 4.76 -12.01 -0.13
N GLY A 57 4.98 -11.14 -1.11
CA GLY A 57 4.72 -11.42 -2.51
C GLY A 57 5.88 -11.01 -3.41
N THR A 58 5.76 -11.28 -4.70
CA THR A 58 6.78 -11.03 -5.72
C THR A 58 6.66 -9.61 -6.30
N GLY A 59 6.97 -8.60 -5.48
CA GLY A 59 6.91 -7.19 -5.86
C GLY A 59 5.54 -6.56 -5.65
N CYS A 60 5.49 -5.21 -5.72
CA CYS A 60 4.28 -4.44 -5.42
C CYS A 60 3.12 -4.75 -6.37
N SER A 61 3.38 -4.86 -7.68
CA SER A 61 2.33 -5.14 -8.68
C SER A 61 1.57 -6.43 -8.37
N SER A 62 2.27 -7.51 -7.97
CA SER A 62 1.61 -8.77 -7.62
C SER A 62 0.77 -8.67 -6.34
N ILE A 63 1.18 -7.83 -5.39
CA ILE A 63 0.41 -7.58 -4.17
C ILE A 63 -0.81 -6.73 -4.48
N LEU A 64 -0.69 -5.69 -5.31
CA LEU A 64 -1.81 -4.83 -5.71
C LEU A 64 -2.84 -5.62 -6.53
N ASP A 65 -2.40 -6.47 -7.45
CA ASP A 65 -3.27 -7.39 -8.18
C ASP A 65 -4.04 -8.36 -7.25
N ALA A 66 -3.34 -8.95 -6.27
CA ALA A 66 -3.98 -9.82 -5.29
C ALA A 66 -4.95 -9.07 -4.37
N LEU A 67 -4.62 -7.84 -3.96
CA LEU A 67 -5.51 -6.98 -3.18
C LEU A 67 -6.77 -6.61 -3.98
N ALA A 68 -6.65 -6.29 -5.26
CA ALA A 68 -7.79 -6.04 -6.12
C ALA A 68 -8.75 -7.24 -6.13
N ALA A 69 -8.22 -8.45 -6.32
CA ALA A 69 -9.00 -9.68 -6.36
C ALA A 69 -9.75 -9.99 -5.04
N VAL A 70 -9.26 -9.49 -3.90
CA VAL A 70 -9.84 -9.76 -2.58
C VAL A 70 -10.79 -8.65 -2.12
N LEU A 71 -10.50 -7.39 -2.50
CA LEU A 71 -11.20 -6.22 -1.96
C LEU A 71 -12.30 -5.69 -2.87
N ALA A 72 -12.27 -6.04 -4.16
CA ALA A 72 -13.12 -5.40 -5.16
C ALA A 72 -13.71 -6.40 -6.14
N ASP A 73 -14.87 -6.06 -6.69
CA ASP A 73 -15.50 -6.75 -7.81
C ASP A 73 -15.11 -6.07 -9.14
N PRO A 74 -15.20 -6.77 -10.29
CA PRO A 74 -14.99 -6.15 -11.59
C PRO A 74 -15.89 -4.91 -11.81
N GLY A 75 -15.28 -3.80 -12.25
CA GLY A 75 -15.95 -2.50 -12.41
C GLY A 75 -15.90 -1.59 -11.19
N ASP A 76 -15.49 -2.10 -10.01
CA ASP A 76 -15.32 -1.27 -8.81
C ASP A 76 -14.19 -0.26 -8.98
N GLY A 77 -14.24 0.80 -8.16
CA GLY A 77 -13.23 1.85 -8.09
C GLY A 77 -12.37 1.80 -6.84
N ILE A 78 -11.13 2.23 -6.97
CA ILE A 78 -10.23 2.54 -5.85
C ILE A 78 -9.89 4.03 -5.95
N LEU A 79 -10.23 4.81 -4.92
CA LEU A 79 -9.90 6.24 -4.89
C LEU A 79 -8.41 6.45 -4.63
N CYS A 80 -7.80 7.37 -5.38
CA CYS A 80 -6.42 7.78 -5.17
C CYS A 80 -6.26 9.27 -5.47
N ALA A 81 -5.53 10.01 -4.64
CA ALA A 81 -5.24 11.42 -4.89
C ALA A 81 -4.44 11.60 -6.19
N ARG A 82 -4.68 12.68 -6.92
CA ARG A 82 -3.88 13.07 -8.09
C ARG A 82 -2.86 14.16 -7.72
N PRO A 83 -1.66 14.14 -8.37
CA PRO A 83 -1.17 13.08 -9.25
C PRO A 83 -0.76 11.82 -8.48
N HIS A 84 -0.88 10.65 -9.11
CA HIS A 84 -0.45 9.36 -8.54
C HIS A 84 0.45 8.61 -9.50
N TYR A 85 1.09 7.55 -9.00
CA TYR A 85 1.90 6.66 -9.80
C TYR A 85 1.05 6.01 -10.90
N ASN A 86 1.50 6.14 -12.15
CA ASN A 86 0.76 5.67 -13.33
C ASN A 86 0.65 4.14 -13.41
N GLY A 87 1.53 3.40 -12.72
CA GLY A 87 1.47 1.94 -12.64
C GLY A 87 0.31 1.41 -11.80
N PHE A 88 -0.34 2.22 -10.96
CA PHE A 88 -1.50 1.74 -10.18
C PHE A 88 -2.65 1.28 -11.07
N GLN A 89 -2.95 2.02 -12.13
CA GLN A 89 -4.06 1.65 -13.02
C GLN A 89 -3.88 0.25 -13.65
N PRO A 90 -2.76 -0.10 -14.30
CA PRO A 90 -2.56 -1.45 -14.82
C PRO A 90 -2.47 -2.51 -13.72
N ASP A 91 -1.88 -2.19 -12.56
CA ASP A 91 -1.74 -3.15 -11.45
C ASP A 91 -3.10 -3.63 -10.91
N PHE A 92 -4.11 -2.77 -10.90
CA PHE A 92 -5.47 -3.11 -10.45
C PHE A 92 -6.37 -3.59 -11.60
N ALA A 93 -6.25 -3.01 -12.80
CA ALA A 93 -7.22 -3.23 -13.86
C ALA A 93 -6.93 -4.48 -14.70
N TYR A 94 -5.67 -4.85 -14.89
CA TYR A 94 -5.27 -5.80 -15.94
C TYR A 94 -5.95 -7.17 -15.83
N ARG A 95 -6.12 -7.68 -14.62
CA ARG A 95 -6.75 -8.99 -14.37
C ARG A 95 -8.11 -8.88 -13.69
N ASN A 96 -8.31 -7.84 -12.91
CA ASN A 96 -9.46 -7.75 -12.03
C ASN A 96 -10.50 -6.73 -12.48
N ASP A 97 -10.20 -5.96 -13.55
CA ASP A 97 -11.08 -4.88 -14.06
C ASP A 97 -11.47 -3.86 -12.97
N VAL A 98 -10.53 -3.57 -12.05
CA VAL A 98 -10.71 -2.59 -10.98
C VAL A 98 -10.04 -1.27 -11.41
N HIS A 99 -10.74 -0.14 -11.23
CA HIS A 99 -10.31 1.12 -11.78
C HIS A 99 -9.78 2.09 -10.73
N VAL A 100 -8.63 2.74 -10.99
CA VAL A 100 -8.15 3.83 -10.15
C VAL A 100 -8.92 5.10 -10.46
N VAL A 101 -9.67 5.59 -9.49
CA VAL A 101 -10.48 6.80 -9.61
C VAL A 101 -9.74 7.96 -8.95
N GLY A 102 -9.24 8.88 -9.77
CA GLY A 102 -8.45 10.01 -9.29
C GLY A 102 -9.29 11.08 -8.59
N VAL A 103 -8.77 11.57 -7.45
CA VAL A 103 -9.32 12.67 -6.68
C VAL A 103 -8.42 13.88 -6.81
N ASP A 104 -8.95 14.99 -7.34
CA ASP A 104 -8.21 16.24 -7.44
C ASP A 104 -8.28 16.98 -6.11
N LEU A 105 -7.12 17.30 -5.52
CA LEU A 105 -7.04 17.91 -4.20
C LEU A 105 -7.00 19.45 -4.31
N PRO A 106 -7.90 20.16 -3.62
CA PRO A 106 -8.01 21.63 -3.74
C PRO A 106 -6.74 22.38 -3.34
N ASP A 107 -6.02 21.87 -2.35
CA ASP A 107 -4.82 22.48 -1.78
C ASP A 107 -3.54 21.66 -2.06
N GLY A 108 -3.63 20.60 -2.85
CA GLY A 108 -2.53 19.70 -3.16
C GLY A 108 -2.02 18.87 -1.97
N LYS A 109 -2.77 18.82 -0.86
CA LYS A 109 -2.42 18.05 0.34
C LYS A 109 -3.35 16.87 0.53
N GLU A 110 -2.79 15.67 0.69
CA GLU A 110 -3.59 14.43 0.75
C GLU A 110 -4.40 14.26 2.05
N ALA A 111 -4.06 14.96 3.12
CA ALA A 111 -4.67 14.78 4.44
C ALA A 111 -5.09 16.10 5.11
N SER A 112 -5.52 17.08 4.33
CA SER A 112 -6.19 18.26 4.87
C SER A 112 -7.71 18.02 5.00
N PRO A 113 -8.44 18.79 5.82
CA PRO A 113 -9.90 18.72 5.85
C PRO A 113 -10.54 18.90 4.46
N ALA A 114 -10.07 19.85 3.66
CA ALA A 114 -10.55 20.08 2.30
C ALA A 114 -10.30 18.89 1.37
N SER A 115 -9.23 18.13 1.59
CA SER A 115 -8.95 16.91 0.85
C SER A 115 -9.87 15.76 1.25
N LEU A 116 -10.19 15.63 2.53
CA LEU A 116 -11.19 14.65 2.98
C LEU A 116 -12.55 14.92 2.35
N ASP A 117 -13.01 16.17 2.34
CA ASP A 117 -14.24 16.58 1.65
C ASP A 117 -14.20 16.22 0.16
N ALA A 118 -13.04 16.39 -0.52
CA ALA A 118 -12.88 16.02 -1.92
C ALA A 118 -12.99 14.49 -2.15
N PHE A 119 -12.44 13.68 -1.25
CA PHE A 119 -12.61 12.22 -1.30
C PHE A 119 -14.06 11.82 -1.09
N GLU A 120 -14.75 12.39 -0.10
CA GLU A 120 -16.16 12.11 0.17
C GLU A 120 -17.06 12.51 -1.01
N GLN A 121 -16.88 13.71 -1.57
CA GLN A 121 -17.60 14.17 -2.74
C GLN A 121 -17.37 13.25 -3.94
N LYS A 122 -16.13 12.83 -4.17
CA LYS A 122 -15.81 11.91 -5.26
C LYS A 122 -16.46 10.55 -5.08
N MET A 123 -16.43 10.03 -3.87
CA MET A 123 -17.10 8.77 -3.52
C MET A 123 -18.60 8.85 -3.75
N ALA A 124 -19.25 9.93 -3.29
CA ALA A 124 -20.68 10.16 -3.51
C ALA A 124 -21.02 10.26 -5.00
N ALA A 125 -20.21 10.95 -5.79
CA ALA A 125 -20.40 11.08 -7.24
C ALA A 125 -20.27 9.72 -7.95
N CYS A 126 -19.30 8.88 -7.58
CA CYS A 126 -19.15 7.53 -8.10
C CYS A 126 -20.37 6.67 -7.76
N THR A 127 -20.82 6.71 -6.51
CA THR A 127 -22.02 5.98 -6.06
C THR A 127 -23.27 6.41 -6.84
N ALA A 128 -23.46 7.71 -7.05
CA ALA A 128 -24.58 8.22 -7.84
C ALA A 128 -24.52 7.78 -9.31
N ALA A 129 -23.31 7.55 -9.83
CA ALA A 129 -23.09 7.01 -11.17
C ALA A 129 -23.19 5.47 -11.25
N GLY A 130 -23.48 4.79 -10.14
CA GLY A 130 -23.57 3.34 -10.06
C GLY A 130 -22.22 2.61 -9.95
N GLN A 131 -21.13 3.36 -9.70
CA GLN A 131 -19.80 2.78 -9.48
C GLN A 131 -19.55 2.63 -7.97
N LYS A 132 -19.34 1.40 -7.51
CA LYS A 132 -18.94 1.10 -6.13
C LYS A 132 -17.47 1.48 -5.92
N ILE A 133 -17.16 2.09 -4.80
CA ILE A 133 -15.79 2.33 -4.35
C ILE A 133 -15.47 1.32 -3.26
N SER A 134 -14.47 0.49 -3.49
CA SER A 134 -14.08 -0.60 -2.60
C SER A 134 -12.91 -0.27 -1.69
N ALA A 135 -12.08 0.71 -2.05
CA ALA A 135 -10.93 1.09 -1.25
C ALA A 135 -10.44 2.51 -1.55
N ILE A 136 -9.60 3.02 -0.64
CA ILE A 136 -8.79 4.23 -0.84
C ILE A 136 -7.32 3.81 -0.84
N LEU A 137 -6.57 4.24 -1.84
CA LEU A 137 -5.14 4.02 -1.97
C LEU A 137 -4.37 5.27 -1.54
N LEU A 138 -3.57 5.15 -0.50
CA LEU A 138 -2.67 6.18 -0.01
C LEU A 138 -1.22 5.79 -0.32
N CYS A 139 -0.52 6.62 -1.10
CA CYS A 139 0.89 6.45 -1.43
C CYS A 139 1.73 7.41 -0.59
N ASN A 140 2.39 6.89 0.45
CA ASN A 140 3.17 7.72 1.38
C ASN A 140 4.61 7.17 1.56
N PRO A 141 5.66 7.92 1.21
CA PRO A 141 5.63 9.22 0.52
C PRO A 141 4.97 9.14 -0.86
N ASN A 142 4.32 10.25 -1.28
CA ASN A 142 3.61 10.28 -2.56
C ASN A 142 4.56 10.08 -3.74
N ASN A 143 4.13 9.32 -4.73
CA ASN A 143 4.76 9.21 -6.02
C ASN A 143 3.79 9.79 -7.09
N PRO A 144 4.13 10.89 -7.81
CA PRO A 144 5.51 11.37 -8.07
C PRO A 144 5.98 12.56 -7.20
N LEU A 145 5.15 13.12 -6.32
CA LEU A 145 5.44 14.41 -5.68
C LEU A 145 6.49 14.35 -4.55
N GLY A 146 6.73 13.17 -3.96
CA GLY A 146 7.63 13.02 -2.82
C GLY A 146 7.11 13.64 -1.50
N THR A 147 5.87 14.12 -1.48
CA THR A 147 5.24 14.66 -0.28
C THR A 147 4.97 13.58 0.75
N LYS A 148 5.00 13.96 2.04
CA LYS A 148 4.74 13.04 3.16
C LYS A 148 3.46 13.45 3.87
N LEU A 149 2.66 12.47 4.25
CA LEU A 149 1.62 12.64 5.27
C LEU A 149 2.29 12.75 6.64
N LEU A 150 2.02 13.81 7.38
CA LEU A 150 2.50 13.94 8.76
C LEU A 150 1.64 13.07 9.69
N LEU A 151 2.21 12.63 10.82
CA LEU A 151 1.50 11.78 11.79
C LEU A 151 0.20 12.42 12.32
N THR A 152 0.17 13.75 12.45
CA THR A 152 -1.01 14.52 12.85
C THR A 152 -2.11 14.51 11.80
N GLU A 153 -1.74 14.43 10.53
CA GLU A 153 -2.68 14.39 9.40
C GLU A 153 -3.24 12.97 9.21
N SER A 154 -2.39 11.93 9.40
CA SER A 154 -2.84 10.54 9.33
C SER A 154 -3.78 10.14 10.47
N ALA A 155 -3.72 10.78 11.64
CA ALA A 155 -4.64 10.51 12.74
C ALA A 155 -6.08 10.96 12.43
N SER A 156 -6.27 12.00 11.62
CA SER A 156 -7.59 12.47 11.20
C SER A 156 -8.29 11.53 10.22
N LEU A 157 -7.53 10.80 9.41
CA LEU A 157 -8.07 9.79 8.50
C LEU A 157 -8.58 8.53 9.23
N GLN A 158 -8.02 8.22 10.42
CA GLN A 158 -8.41 7.04 11.21
C GLN A 158 -9.69 7.24 12.03
N THR A 159 -10.16 8.48 12.19
CA THR A 159 -11.35 8.80 12.99
C THR A 159 -12.62 8.97 12.15
N ALA A 160 -12.51 8.96 10.82
CA ALA A 160 -13.61 9.12 9.87
C ALA A 160 -14.21 7.79 9.37
N GLY A 161 -13.86 6.65 10.01
CA GLY A 161 -14.34 5.30 9.68
C GLY A 161 -15.32 4.73 10.71
#